data_9a04b4583ec713b80bcb416b9385431c
#
_entry.id   9a04b4583ec713b80bcb416b9385431c
#
_cell.length_a   1.000
_cell.length_b   1.000
_cell.length_c   1.000
_cell.angle_alpha   90.00
_cell.angle_beta   90.00
_cell.angle_gamma   90.00
#
_symmetry.space_group_name_H-M   'P 1'
#
loop_
_entity.id
_entity.type
_entity.pdbx_description
1 polymer ?
#
loop_
_entity_poly.entity_id
_entity_poly.type
_entity_poly.pdbx_seq_one_letter_code
_entity_poly.pdbx_strand_id
1 'polypeptide(L)'
;GINLLYACTVGDNEGRLKLALEQALQRSDLVITTGGLGPTKDDLTKETIADVAGKPLVEDPDSMERIKQYFKGRYCGENQLKQALLPKDCVVLPNDVGTAPGCVVTTNQGKMIMMFPGPPSELKPMLHNYAVPFLQDIEQSAIYSDNIHVFGKGEGAVAEEIAAYIDGQNPTVATYAKDGEMFVRVTAKAGTKEAAALLCEPVTKEIVAILGDVVYGVNVDSLEQTVVNRLLSRGETVATAESCTGGLVSKRLTDIAGVSEVFEMGACTYSNRIKHLLIDVPNDMLDEYGAVSEQVAKAMAEGVCKTAGSTYGIGITGIAGPGGGTEEKPVGLVYIGLTDGTKTWVKKLGGTNMKELEKKLQAQMDKTIEALKYEFSTIRAGREMQNETTM
;
A
#
# COMPACT_ATOMS: atom_id res chain seq x y z
N GLY A 1 18.70 11.85 3.01
CA GLY A 1 17.55 11.35 3.67
C GLY A 1 17.49 11.57 5.15
N ILE A 2 16.30 11.64 5.65
CA ILE A 2 16.01 11.80 7.07
C ILE A 2 15.66 10.43 7.64
N ASN A 3 16.34 10.02 8.71
CA ASN A 3 16.05 8.75 9.37
C ASN A 3 14.90 8.94 10.36
N LEU A 4 13.84 8.14 10.22
CA LEU A 4 12.78 8.04 11.22
C LEU A 4 13.24 7.11 12.35
N LEU A 5 13.56 7.68 13.51
CA LEU A 5 14.12 6.94 14.64
C LEU A 5 13.03 6.47 15.62
N TYR A 6 12.01 7.29 15.82
CA TYR A 6 10.95 7.03 16.80
C TYR A 6 9.60 7.49 16.28
N ALA A 7 8.55 6.77 16.63
CA ALA A 7 7.16 7.17 16.45
C ALA A 7 6.39 6.90 17.75
N CYS A 8 5.54 7.82 18.15
CA CYS A 8 4.66 7.65 19.30
C CYS A 8 3.31 8.33 19.06
N THR A 9 2.28 7.81 19.73
CA THR A 9 0.94 8.40 19.73
C THR A 9 0.68 9.00 21.12
N VAL A 10 0.21 10.24 21.15
CA VAL A 10 -0.08 10.97 22.38
C VAL A 10 -1.55 11.36 22.37
N GLY A 11 -2.29 11.07 23.43
CA GLY A 11 -3.69 11.50 23.56
C GLY A 11 -3.78 13.00 23.88
N ASP A 12 -4.96 13.59 23.64
CA ASP A 12 -5.26 15.03 23.76
C ASP A 12 -5.16 15.52 25.21
N ASN A 13 -3.94 15.76 25.64
CA ASN A 13 -3.60 16.31 26.95
C ASN A 13 -2.30 17.11 26.83
N GLU A 14 -2.37 18.40 27.19
CA GLU A 14 -1.27 19.35 27.08
C GLU A 14 0.01 18.89 27.77
N GLY A 15 -0.08 18.42 29.03
CA GLY A 15 1.08 17.99 29.81
C GLY A 15 1.77 16.75 29.22
N ARG A 16 0.99 15.78 28.70
CA ARG A 16 1.53 14.61 28.03
C ARG A 16 2.19 14.96 26.69
N LEU A 17 1.54 15.85 25.93
CA LEU A 17 2.07 16.30 24.65
C LEU A 17 3.38 17.09 24.86
N LYS A 18 3.42 18.00 25.82
CA LYS A 18 4.61 18.77 26.19
C LYS A 18 5.77 17.85 26.57
N LEU A 19 5.53 16.89 27.45
CA LEU A 19 6.56 15.92 27.87
C LEU A 19 7.08 15.10 26.69
N ALA A 20 6.19 14.63 25.81
CA ALA A 20 6.57 13.86 24.63
C ALA A 20 7.42 14.68 23.65
N LEU A 21 7.08 15.96 23.43
CA LEU A 21 7.84 16.88 22.60
C LEU A 21 9.23 17.17 23.18
N GLU A 22 9.31 17.46 24.47
CA GLU A 22 10.59 17.70 25.17
C GLU A 22 11.51 16.49 25.07
N GLN A 23 10.99 15.27 25.31
CA GLN A 23 11.74 14.03 25.16
C GLN A 23 12.19 13.78 23.70
N ALA A 24 11.31 14.04 22.74
CA ALA A 24 11.64 13.90 21.32
C ALA A 24 12.75 14.90 20.90
N LEU A 25 12.69 16.15 21.35
CA LEU A 25 13.69 17.16 21.07
C LEU A 25 15.04 16.87 21.72
N GLN A 26 15.12 16.11 22.83
CA GLN A 26 16.40 15.71 23.42
C GLN A 26 17.20 14.77 22.52
N ARG A 27 16.52 13.93 21.72
CA ARG A 27 17.10 12.80 20.96
C ARG A 27 17.01 12.94 19.44
N SER A 28 16.35 13.98 18.92
CA SER A 28 16.14 14.21 17.49
C SER A 28 16.38 15.67 17.13
N ASP A 29 16.81 15.91 15.89
CA ASP A 29 17.02 17.26 15.35
C ASP A 29 15.74 17.82 14.72
N LEU A 30 14.83 16.91 14.29
CA LEU A 30 13.54 17.21 13.73
C LEU A 30 12.46 16.36 14.41
N VAL A 31 11.41 17.02 14.88
CA VAL A 31 10.19 16.39 15.38
C VAL A 31 9.05 16.70 14.41
N ILE A 32 8.32 15.69 13.97
CA ILE A 32 7.15 15.86 13.11
C ILE A 32 5.90 15.47 13.91
N THR A 33 4.91 16.34 13.93
CA THR A 33 3.61 16.07 14.57
C THR A 33 2.49 16.07 13.53
N THR A 34 1.46 15.26 13.76
CA THR A 34 0.25 15.23 12.92
C THR A 34 -0.99 15.27 13.81
N GLY A 35 -1.96 16.11 13.46
CA GLY A 35 -3.20 16.30 14.21
C GLY A 35 -3.14 17.41 15.27
N GLY A 36 -4.31 17.72 15.82
CA GLY A 36 -4.47 18.75 16.86
C GLY A 36 -4.26 20.19 16.39
N LEU A 37 -4.48 20.49 15.09
CA LEU A 37 -4.41 21.83 14.49
C LEU A 37 -5.79 22.41 14.16
N GLY A 38 -6.86 21.69 14.48
CA GLY A 38 -8.23 22.08 14.21
C GLY A 38 -8.70 23.27 15.07
N PRO A 39 -10.00 23.63 14.92
CA PRO A 39 -10.58 24.78 15.61
C PRO A 39 -11.18 24.43 16.99
N THR A 40 -11.10 23.18 17.43
CA THR A 40 -11.78 22.72 18.65
C THR A 40 -10.89 22.91 19.90
N LYS A 41 -11.46 22.79 21.09
CA LYS A 41 -10.72 23.01 22.33
C LYS A 41 -9.72 21.90 22.67
N ASP A 42 -9.89 20.74 22.10
CA ASP A 42 -9.03 19.57 22.19
C ASP A 42 -7.87 19.60 21.18
N ASP A 43 -7.90 20.53 20.22
CA ASP A 43 -6.77 20.80 19.32
C ASP A 43 -5.71 21.64 20.05
N LEU A 44 -4.75 20.98 20.71
CA LEU A 44 -3.77 21.59 21.60
C LEU A 44 -2.34 21.57 21.02
N THR A 45 -2.13 20.96 19.86
CA THR A 45 -0.78 20.70 19.33
C THR A 45 -0.01 21.99 19.06
N LYS A 46 -0.64 22.95 18.42
CA LYS A 46 -0.01 24.21 18.03
C LYS A 46 0.41 25.06 19.22
N GLU A 47 -0.48 25.25 20.17
CA GLU A 47 -0.25 26.01 21.40
C GLU A 47 0.88 25.36 22.22
N THR A 48 0.84 24.05 22.39
CA THR A 48 1.87 23.30 23.13
C THR A 48 3.24 23.38 22.43
N ILE A 49 3.27 23.29 21.09
CA ILE A 49 4.52 23.43 20.32
C ILE A 49 5.08 24.86 20.44
N ALA A 50 4.22 25.87 20.36
CA ALA A 50 4.64 27.26 20.52
C ALA A 50 5.28 27.49 21.90
N ASP A 51 4.70 26.95 22.97
CA ASP A 51 5.24 27.00 24.33
C ASP A 51 6.60 26.27 24.43
N VAL A 52 6.69 25.05 23.96
CA VAL A 52 7.94 24.25 23.95
C VAL A 52 9.04 24.92 23.12
N ALA A 53 8.69 25.51 21.99
CA ALA A 53 9.63 26.25 21.15
C ALA A 53 10.04 27.62 21.72
N GLY A 54 9.36 28.09 22.76
CA GLY A 54 9.56 29.42 23.33
C GLY A 54 9.16 30.55 22.39
N LYS A 55 8.14 30.38 21.55
CA LYS A 55 7.67 31.30 20.53
C LYS A 55 6.24 31.74 20.81
N PRO A 56 5.92 33.04 20.82
CA PRO A 56 4.54 33.49 20.93
C PRO A 56 3.77 33.16 19.65
N LEU A 57 2.46 32.89 19.78
CA LEU A 57 1.57 32.81 18.64
C LEU A 57 1.26 34.22 18.11
N VAL A 58 1.38 34.37 16.80
CA VAL A 58 1.08 35.59 16.05
C VAL A 58 0.16 35.28 14.87
N GLU A 59 -0.64 36.25 14.45
CA GLU A 59 -1.49 36.11 13.29
C GLU A 59 -0.65 36.05 12.00
N ASP A 60 -0.89 35.05 11.18
CA ASP A 60 -0.37 34.94 9.81
C ASP A 60 -1.43 35.49 8.84
N PRO A 61 -1.18 36.65 8.19
CA PRO A 61 -2.17 37.29 7.34
C PRO A 61 -2.61 36.43 6.13
N ASP A 62 -1.69 35.66 5.53
CA ASP A 62 -1.98 34.87 4.37
C ASP A 62 -2.85 33.65 4.73
N SER A 63 -2.57 32.99 5.85
CA SER A 63 -3.43 31.93 6.41
C SER A 63 -4.80 32.47 6.80
N MET A 64 -4.87 33.64 7.40
CA MET A 64 -6.12 34.30 7.75
C MET A 64 -6.99 34.53 6.50
N GLU A 65 -6.41 35.07 5.44
CA GLU A 65 -7.12 35.31 4.18
C GLU A 65 -7.58 34.00 3.53
N ARG A 66 -6.73 32.97 3.50
CA ARG A 66 -7.09 31.61 2.98
C ARG A 66 -8.28 31.03 3.75
N ILE A 67 -8.30 31.12 5.07
CA ILE A 67 -9.43 30.65 5.90
C ILE A 67 -10.70 31.39 5.54
N LYS A 68 -10.65 32.74 5.46
CA LYS A 68 -11.80 33.55 5.06
C LYS A 68 -12.33 33.20 3.69
N GLN A 69 -11.44 32.94 2.71
CA GLN A 69 -11.81 32.52 1.37
C GLN A 69 -12.44 31.12 1.37
N TYR A 70 -11.92 30.16 2.13
CA TYR A 70 -12.48 28.83 2.27
C TYR A 70 -13.92 28.85 2.79
N PHE A 71 -14.24 29.76 3.72
CA PHE A 71 -15.57 29.96 4.28
C PHE A 71 -16.44 30.95 3.51
N LYS A 72 -16.00 31.48 2.37
CA LYS A 72 -16.76 32.47 1.59
C LYS A 72 -18.21 32.00 1.37
N GLY A 73 -19.17 32.80 1.84
CA GLY A 73 -20.61 32.46 1.78
C GLY A 73 -21.08 31.48 2.88
N ARG A 74 -20.24 31.10 3.82
CA ARG A 74 -20.56 30.24 4.97
C ARG A 74 -20.14 30.95 6.27
N TYR A 75 -20.67 30.49 7.40
CA TYR A 75 -20.28 31.03 8.71
C TYR A 75 -18.82 30.66 9.01
N CYS A 76 -18.04 31.67 9.40
CA CYS A 76 -16.66 31.53 9.87
C CYS A 76 -16.58 32.20 11.26
N GLY A 77 -16.47 31.39 12.30
CA GLY A 77 -16.37 31.86 13.68
C GLY A 77 -14.93 32.14 14.10
N GLU A 78 -14.76 32.72 15.30
CA GLU A 78 -13.44 33.02 15.86
C GLU A 78 -12.54 31.78 16.02
N ASN A 79 -13.13 30.61 16.31
CA ASN A 79 -12.36 29.36 16.44
C ASN A 79 -11.69 28.96 15.14
N GLN A 80 -12.35 29.15 14.00
CA GLN A 80 -11.74 28.88 12.69
C GLN A 80 -10.58 29.86 12.42
N LEU A 81 -10.75 31.13 12.78
CA LEU A 81 -9.72 32.18 12.60
C LEU A 81 -8.51 31.94 13.48
N LYS A 82 -8.66 31.34 14.67
CA LYS A 82 -7.53 30.93 15.53
C LYS A 82 -6.54 29.98 14.85
N GLN A 83 -6.95 29.27 13.82
CA GLN A 83 -6.04 28.42 13.07
C GLN A 83 -4.94 29.24 12.36
N ALA A 84 -5.16 30.50 12.04
CA ALA A 84 -4.17 31.43 11.49
C ALA A 84 -3.16 31.97 12.51
N LEU A 85 -3.32 31.68 13.81
CA LEU A 85 -2.32 32.03 14.83
C LEU A 85 -1.21 30.97 14.76
N LEU A 86 -0.01 31.37 14.38
CA LEU A 86 1.14 30.47 14.20
C LEU A 86 2.31 30.93 15.10
N PRO A 87 3.23 30.04 15.48
CA PRO A 87 4.44 30.41 16.19
C PRO A 87 5.22 31.47 15.43
N LYS A 88 5.65 32.52 16.12
CA LYS A 88 6.41 33.63 15.51
C LYS A 88 7.65 33.11 14.79
N ASP A 89 7.95 33.69 13.63
CA ASP A 89 9.10 33.35 12.79
C ASP A 89 9.10 31.88 12.26
N CYS A 90 7.95 31.21 12.23
CA CYS A 90 7.84 29.88 11.60
C CYS A 90 7.78 30.00 10.07
N VAL A 91 8.16 28.90 9.40
CA VAL A 91 7.89 28.73 7.96
C VAL A 91 6.51 28.11 7.80
N VAL A 92 5.59 28.83 7.19
CA VAL A 92 4.21 28.35 6.99
C VAL A 92 4.17 27.29 5.89
N LEU A 93 3.45 26.20 6.16
CA LEU A 93 3.10 25.17 5.19
C LEU A 93 1.62 25.34 4.85
N PRO A 94 1.27 25.93 3.69
CA PRO A 94 -0.11 26.20 3.33
C PRO A 94 -0.96 24.94 3.22
N ASN A 95 -2.25 25.05 3.60
CA ASN A 95 -3.22 23.99 3.40
C ASN A 95 -4.09 24.32 2.17
N ASP A 96 -3.88 23.59 1.07
CA ASP A 96 -4.58 23.84 -0.20
C ASP A 96 -5.96 23.16 -0.26
N VAL A 97 -6.26 22.25 0.67
CA VAL A 97 -7.52 21.47 0.67
C VAL A 97 -8.34 21.61 1.94
N GLY A 98 -7.77 22.19 3.00
CA GLY A 98 -8.42 22.41 4.29
C GLY A 98 -8.18 23.82 4.82
N THR A 99 -8.38 23.99 6.14
CA THR A 99 -8.28 25.32 6.79
C THR A 99 -7.07 25.45 7.71
N ALA A 100 -6.60 24.36 8.31
CA ALA A 100 -5.51 24.37 9.28
C ALA A 100 -4.16 24.41 8.56
N PRO A 101 -3.40 25.51 8.55
CA PRO A 101 -2.04 25.53 8.03
C PRO A 101 -1.13 24.68 8.91
N GLY A 102 -0.15 24.02 8.31
CA GLY A 102 0.99 23.50 9.02
C GLY A 102 2.09 24.56 9.14
N CYS A 103 3.11 24.27 9.92
CA CYS A 103 4.31 25.10 9.89
C CYS A 103 5.55 24.37 10.40
N VAL A 104 6.72 24.96 10.13
CA VAL A 104 8.01 24.54 10.69
C VAL A 104 8.48 25.62 11.65
N VAL A 105 8.65 25.28 12.92
CA VAL A 105 9.19 26.19 13.92
C VAL A 105 10.57 25.73 14.36
N THR A 106 11.52 26.64 14.42
CA THR A 106 12.85 26.38 14.97
C THR A 106 12.88 26.80 16.43
N THR A 107 13.27 25.88 17.31
CA THR A 107 13.43 26.14 18.75
C THR A 107 14.64 27.03 19.01
N ASN A 108 14.75 27.60 20.20
CA ASN A 108 15.90 28.39 20.61
C ASN A 108 17.22 27.58 20.65
N GLN A 109 17.15 26.25 20.59
CA GLN A 109 18.30 25.35 20.51
C GLN A 109 18.67 24.94 19.07
N GLY A 110 18.01 25.51 18.06
CA GLY A 110 18.24 25.21 16.64
C GLY A 110 17.59 23.92 16.15
N LYS A 111 16.79 23.23 16.98
CA LYS A 111 16.02 22.05 16.58
C LYS A 111 14.69 22.44 15.94
N MET A 112 14.19 21.59 15.05
CA MET A 112 12.98 21.90 14.29
C MET A 112 11.79 21.08 14.75
N ILE A 113 10.62 21.72 14.78
CA ILE A 113 9.34 21.04 14.94
C ILE A 113 8.48 21.37 13.72
N MET A 114 8.05 20.35 13.01
CA MET A 114 7.16 20.46 11.84
C MET A 114 5.79 19.93 12.21
N MET A 115 4.74 20.67 12.00
CA MET A 115 3.38 20.27 12.35
C MET A 115 2.47 20.21 11.12
N PHE A 116 1.65 19.16 11.08
CA PHE A 116 0.71 18.87 10.01
C PHE A 116 -0.70 18.64 10.54
N PRO A 117 -1.75 18.90 9.72
CA PRO A 117 -3.11 18.49 10.05
C PRO A 117 -3.22 16.95 10.11
N GLY A 118 -4.24 16.45 10.81
CA GLY A 118 -4.48 15.03 11.00
C GLY A 118 -5.00 14.30 9.73
N PRO A 119 -6.01 14.85 9.02
CA PRO A 119 -6.63 14.16 7.89
C PRO A 119 -5.61 13.86 6.78
N PRO A 120 -5.50 12.60 6.30
CA PRO A 120 -4.54 12.23 5.24
C PRO A 120 -4.74 13.01 3.94
N SER A 121 -5.97 13.44 3.65
CA SER A 121 -6.31 14.27 2.48
C SER A 121 -5.66 15.65 2.51
N GLU A 122 -5.38 16.19 3.69
CA GLU A 122 -4.72 17.49 3.91
C GLU A 122 -3.20 17.30 4.10
N LEU A 123 -2.82 16.32 4.93
CA LEU A 123 -1.42 16.03 5.25
C LEU A 123 -0.58 15.65 4.02
N LYS A 124 -1.09 14.74 3.18
CA LYS A 124 -0.32 14.24 2.02
C LYS A 124 0.04 15.34 1.02
N PRO A 125 -0.89 16.19 0.54
CA PRO A 125 -0.56 17.31 -0.33
C PRO A 125 0.41 18.30 0.33
N MET A 126 0.20 18.65 1.60
CA MET A 126 1.07 19.56 2.35
C MET A 126 2.49 19.00 2.48
N LEU A 127 2.63 17.71 2.77
CA LEU A 127 3.93 17.03 2.82
C LEU A 127 4.66 17.10 1.48
N HIS A 128 3.98 16.73 0.38
CA HIS A 128 4.59 16.68 -0.94
C HIS A 128 4.91 18.07 -1.51
N ASN A 129 3.99 19.02 -1.37
CA ASN A 129 4.11 20.31 -2.04
C ASN A 129 5.02 21.29 -1.28
N TYR A 130 5.09 21.19 0.04
CA TYR A 130 5.77 22.18 0.86
C TYR A 130 6.86 21.61 1.76
N ALA A 131 6.59 20.52 2.51
CA ALA A 131 7.54 20.02 3.48
C ALA A 131 8.71 19.27 2.84
N VAL A 132 8.47 18.47 1.82
CA VAL A 132 9.56 17.77 1.10
C VAL A 132 10.51 18.75 0.44
N PRO A 133 10.07 19.77 -0.33
CA PRO A 133 10.97 20.80 -0.86
C PRO A 133 11.77 21.52 0.25
N PHE A 134 11.09 21.95 1.32
CA PHE A 134 11.77 22.59 2.47
C PHE A 134 12.86 21.72 3.08
N LEU A 135 12.60 20.40 3.25
CA LEU A 135 13.59 19.47 3.79
C LEU A 135 14.73 19.17 2.80
N GLN A 136 14.47 19.21 1.50
CA GLN A 136 15.49 19.06 0.46
C GLN A 136 16.46 20.24 0.42
N ASP A 137 15.98 21.45 0.70
CA ASP A 137 16.82 22.66 0.77
C ASP A 137 17.78 22.62 1.99
N ILE A 138 17.39 21.96 3.07
CA ILE A 138 18.21 21.80 4.28
C ILE A 138 19.21 20.65 4.11
N GLU A 139 18.77 19.54 3.56
CA GLU A 139 19.58 18.34 3.39
C GLU A 139 20.12 18.27 1.96
N GLN A 140 21.42 18.59 1.79
CA GLN A 140 22.12 18.58 0.50
C GLN A 140 22.35 17.18 -0.07
N SER A 141 21.58 16.19 0.34
CA SER A 141 21.68 14.81 -0.15
C SER A 141 20.39 14.32 -0.75
N ALA A 142 20.51 13.54 -1.81
CA ALA A 142 19.39 12.87 -2.46
C ALA A 142 19.41 11.37 -2.14
N ILE A 143 18.21 10.79 -2.04
CA ILE A 143 17.99 9.34 -1.96
C ILE A 143 17.40 8.87 -3.27
N TYR A 144 17.89 7.74 -3.74
CA TYR A 144 17.31 6.98 -4.83
C TYR A 144 17.10 5.53 -4.41
N SER A 145 16.03 4.91 -4.90
CA SER A 145 15.75 3.50 -4.62
C SER A 145 15.29 2.78 -5.87
N ASP A 146 15.84 1.59 -6.11
CA ASP A 146 15.29 0.60 -7.01
C ASP A 146 14.42 -0.39 -6.25
N ASN A 147 13.28 -0.76 -6.82
CA ASN A 147 12.42 -1.82 -6.32
C ASN A 147 12.43 -2.98 -7.32
N ILE A 148 13.02 -4.11 -6.91
CA ILE A 148 13.10 -5.34 -7.70
C ILE A 148 11.90 -6.19 -7.30
N HIS A 149 10.93 -6.32 -8.19
CA HIS A 149 9.69 -7.04 -7.93
C HIS A 149 9.82 -8.53 -8.22
N VAL A 150 9.42 -9.36 -7.25
CA VAL A 150 9.59 -10.81 -7.25
C VAL A 150 8.24 -11.50 -7.08
N PHE A 151 7.98 -12.53 -7.88
CA PHE A 151 6.77 -13.35 -7.80
C PHE A 151 7.11 -14.83 -7.67
N GLY A 152 6.34 -15.56 -6.84
CA GLY A 152 6.46 -17.01 -6.71
C GLY A 152 7.55 -17.50 -5.76
N LYS A 153 8.24 -16.59 -5.05
CA LYS A 153 9.25 -16.91 -4.04
C LYS A 153 8.98 -16.15 -2.75
N GLY A 154 9.09 -16.82 -1.61
CA GLY A 154 8.85 -16.21 -0.31
C GLY A 154 10.00 -15.31 0.16
N GLU A 155 9.70 -14.33 1.01
CA GLU A 155 10.64 -13.33 1.51
C GLU A 155 11.89 -13.96 2.16
N GLY A 156 11.72 -14.99 3.02
CA GLY A 156 12.85 -15.64 3.69
C GLY A 156 13.82 -16.28 2.72
N ALA A 157 13.32 -16.98 1.68
CA ALA A 157 14.17 -17.60 0.67
C ALA A 157 14.92 -16.57 -0.18
N VAL A 158 14.26 -15.44 -0.51
CA VAL A 158 14.93 -14.34 -1.22
C VAL A 158 15.99 -13.70 -0.33
N ALA A 159 15.70 -13.45 0.95
CA ALA A 159 16.66 -12.86 1.89
C ALA A 159 17.92 -13.74 2.06
N GLU A 160 17.77 -15.07 2.10
CA GLU A 160 18.89 -15.99 2.15
C GLU A 160 19.79 -15.90 0.91
N GLU A 161 19.20 -15.82 -0.29
CA GLU A 161 19.96 -15.76 -1.56
C GLU A 161 20.70 -14.45 -1.74
N ILE A 162 20.18 -13.34 -1.23
CA ILE A 162 20.80 -12.02 -1.32
C ILE A 162 21.47 -11.58 -0.03
N ALA A 163 21.70 -12.50 0.93
CA ALA A 163 22.23 -12.19 2.26
C ALA A 163 23.51 -11.33 2.22
N ALA A 164 24.38 -11.55 1.24
CA ALA A 164 25.62 -10.78 1.07
C ALA A 164 25.41 -9.27 0.85
N TYR A 165 24.19 -8.84 0.46
CA TYR A 165 23.87 -7.45 0.19
C TYR A 165 23.08 -6.77 1.32
N ILE A 166 22.45 -7.55 2.22
CA ILE A 166 21.55 -7.01 3.27
C ILE A 166 22.32 -6.18 4.29
N ASP A 167 23.56 -6.53 4.58
CA ASP A 167 24.41 -5.82 5.55
C ASP A 167 25.10 -4.56 4.96
N GLY A 168 24.83 -4.25 3.70
CA GLY A 168 25.36 -3.07 3.01
C GLY A 168 24.88 -1.76 3.66
N GLN A 169 25.78 -0.75 3.78
CA GLN A 169 25.43 0.54 4.38
C GLN A 169 24.97 1.57 3.35
N ASN A 170 25.55 1.54 2.16
CA ASN A 170 25.16 2.43 1.06
C ASN A 170 25.67 1.88 -0.29
N PRO A 171 24.80 1.24 -1.10
CA PRO A 171 23.35 1.07 -0.91
C PRO A 171 22.96 0.15 0.25
N THR A 172 21.81 0.41 0.86
CA THR A 172 21.15 -0.53 1.74
C THR A 172 20.19 -1.41 0.92
N VAL A 173 20.04 -2.67 1.34
CA VAL A 173 19.13 -3.64 0.70
C VAL A 173 18.17 -4.17 1.73
N ALA A 174 16.88 -4.16 1.42
CA ALA A 174 15.83 -4.68 2.30
C ALA A 174 14.73 -5.41 1.51
N THR A 175 14.16 -6.45 2.11
CA THR A 175 13.03 -7.21 1.57
C THR A 175 11.72 -6.71 2.14
N TYR A 176 10.65 -6.74 1.32
CA TYR A 176 9.32 -6.30 1.70
C TYR A 176 8.28 -7.27 1.16
N ALA A 177 7.50 -7.86 2.05
CA ALA A 177 6.37 -8.71 1.66
C ALA A 177 5.14 -7.84 1.31
N LYS A 178 4.43 -8.26 0.27
CA LYS A 178 3.09 -7.80 -0.11
C LYS A 178 2.17 -9.02 -0.24
N ASP A 179 0.86 -8.79 -0.31
CA ASP A 179 -0.10 -9.87 -0.56
C ASP A 179 0.14 -10.51 -1.93
N GLY A 180 0.61 -11.79 -1.90
CA GLY A 180 0.89 -12.59 -3.09
C GLY A 180 2.19 -12.31 -3.84
N GLU A 181 2.96 -11.29 -3.46
CA GLU A 181 4.23 -10.91 -4.08
C GLU A 181 5.19 -10.29 -3.05
N MET A 182 6.42 -10.06 -3.45
CA MET A 182 7.39 -9.32 -2.65
C MET A 182 8.27 -8.43 -3.53
N PHE A 183 8.99 -7.50 -2.92
CA PHE A 183 10.04 -6.76 -3.61
C PHE A 183 11.27 -6.58 -2.73
N VAL A 184 12.42 -6.49 -3.40
CA VAL A 184 13.69 -6.11 -2.79
C VAL A 184 13.94 -4.63 -3.13
N ARG A 185 14.18 -3.82 -2.10
CA ARG A 185 14.52 -2.41 -2.28
C ARG A 185 16.00 -2.20 -2.09
N VAL A 186 16.64 -1.64 -3.10
CA VAL A 186 18.03 -1.17 -3.06
C VAL A 186 18.01 0.34 -2.95
N THR A 187 18.56 0.91 -1.88
CA THR A 187 18.48 2.35 -1.61
C THR A 187 19.86 2.94 -1.39
N ALA A 188 20.20 3.98 -2.13
CA ALA A 188 21.43 4.74 -1.92
C ALA A 188 21.18 6.21 -1.59
N LYS A 189 22.10 6.81 -0.85
CA LYS A 189 22.19 8.23 -0.54
C LYS A 189 23.44 8.81 -1.17
N ALA A 190 23.33 9.93 -1.90
CA ALA A 190 24.44 10.66 -2.51
C ALA A 190 24.14 12.16 -2.61
N GLY A 191 25.06 12.96 -3.12
CA GLY A 191 24.87 14.40 -3.29
C GLY A 191 23.79 14.76 -4.32
N THR A 192 23.52 13.89 -5.30
CA THR A 192 22.43 14.05 -6.28
C THR A 192 21.68 12.74 -6.46
N LYS A 193 20.48 12.81 -7.02
CA LYS A 193 19.65 11.63 -7.31
C LYS A 193 20.30 10.73 -8.35
N GLU A 194 20.97 11.31 -9.33
CA GLU A 194 21.70 10.59 -10.37
C GLU A 194 22.89 9.84 -9.78
N ALA A 195 23.66 10.47 -8.89
CA ALA A 195 24.77 9.82 -8.20
C ALA A 195 24.28 8.67 -7.29
N ALA A 196 23.13 8.85 -6.62
CA ALA A 196 22.53 7.77 -5.82
C ALA A 196 22.05 6.61 -6.71
N ALA A 197 21.46 6.89 -7.88
CA ALA A 197 21.06 5.87 -8.86
C ALA A 197 22.25 5.05 -9.38
N LEU A 198 23.37 5.71 -9.67
CA LEU A 198 24.62 5.03 -10.08
C LEU A 198 25.17 4.08 -9.01
N LEU A 199 24.95 4.38 -7.73
CA LEU A 199 25.30 3.45 -6.64
C LEU A 199 24.37 2.25 -6.55
N CYS A 200 23.06 2.43 -6.82
CA CYS A 200 22.09 1.34 -6.81
C CYS A 200 22.27 0.37 -8.00
N GLU A 201 22.59 0.89 -9.18
CA GLU A 201 22.59 0.15 -10.43
C GLU A 201 23.37 -1.18 -10.41
N PRO A 202 24.65 -1.25 -9.96
CA PRO A 202 25.40 -2.51 -9.92
C PRO A 202 24.76 -3.52 -8.98
N VAL A 203 24.35 -3.11 -7.77
CA VAL A 203 23.72 -3.98 -6.78
C VAL A 203 22.37 -4.50 -7.28
N THR A 204 21.57 -3.65 -7.92
CA THR A 204 20.31 -4.04 -8.53
C THR A 204 20.51 -5.09 -9.62
N LYS A 205 21.49 -4.91 -10.51
CA LYS A 205 21.82 -5.88 -11.57
C LYS A 205 22.28 -7.24 -11.01
N GLU A 206 23.11 -7.23 -10.00
CA GLU A 206 23.59 -8.47 -9.36
C GLU A 206 22.45 -9.21 -8.66
N ILE A 207 21.59 -8.52 -7.91
CA ILE A 207 20.43 -9.13 -7.26
C ILE A 207 19.46 -9.71 -8.31
N VAL A 208 19.18 -8.98 -9.40
CA VAL A 208 18.36 -9.48 -10.51
C VAL A 208 18.95 -10.73 -11.13
N ALA A 209 20.28 -10.79 -11.32
CA ALA A 209 20.96 -11.96 -11.85
C ALA A 209 20.88 -13.17 -10.90
N ILE A 210 21.01 -12.95 -9.58
CA ILE A 210 20.89 -14.00 -8.55
C ILE A 210 19.47 -14.58 -8.53
N LEU A 211 18.46 -13.71 -8.51
CA LEU A 211 17.06 -14.12 -8.39
C LEU A 211 16.49 -14.69 -9.70
N GLY A 212 17.03 -14.27 -10.85
CA GLY A 212 16.68 -14.83 -12.16
C GLY A 212 15.20 -14.67 -12.54
N ASP A 213 14.59 -15.76 -13.01
CA ASP A 213 13.24 -15.77 -13.60
C ASP A 213 12.10 -15.39 -12.65
N VAL A 214 12.35 -15.38 -11.34
CA VAL A 214 11.32 -14.93 -10.37
C VAL A 214 11.18 -13.41 -10.32
N VAL A 215 12.12 -12.65 -10.91
CA VAL A 215 12.02 -11.20 -11.06
C VAL A 215 11.15 -10.86 -12.26
N TYR A 216 10.01 -10.24 -12.03
CA TYR A 216 9.13 -9.82 -13.11
C TYR A 216 9.34 -8.38 -13.58
N GLY A 217 10.03 -7.56 -12.80
CA GLY A 217 10.37 -6.20 -13.18
C GLY A 217 11.16 -5.43 -12.12
N VAL A 218 11.77 -4.33 -12.55
CA VAL A 218 12.42 -3.35 -11.66
C VAL A 218 11.72 -2.02 -11.84
N ASN A 219 11.32 -1.38 -10.74
CA ASN A 219 10.59 -0.11 -10.73
C ASN A 219 9.29 -0.14 -11.55
N VAL A 220 8.58 -1.26 -11.49
CA VAL A 220 7.27 -1.45 -12.14
C VAL A 220 6.14 -1.24 -11.12
N ASP A 221 4.96 -0.81 -11.59
CA ASP A 221 3.83 -0.50 -10.71
C ASP A 221 3.17 -1.76 -10.16
N SER A 222 2.94 -2.76 -11.03
CA SER A 222 2.30 -4.03 -10.66
C SER A 222 2.62 -5.15 -11.65
N LEU A 223 2.28 -6.38 -11.25
CA LEU A 223 2.39 -7.56 -12.11
C LEU A 223 1.46 -7.42 -13.33
N GLU A 224 0.23 -6.97 -13.13
CA GLU A 224 -0.75 -6.76 -14.19
C GLU A 224 -0.25 -5.74 -15.22
N GLN A 225 0.26 -4.60 -14.75
CA GLN A 225 0.83 -3.58 -15.64
C GLN A 225 1.98 -4.14 -16.47
N THR A 226 2.84 -4.96 -15.83
CA THR A 226 3.96 -5.60 -16.53
C THR A 226 3.47 -6.55 -17.62
N VAL A 227 2.43 -7.36 -17.33
CA VAL A 227 1.82 -8.28 -18.30
C VAL A 227 1.21 -7.51 -19.45
N VAL A 228 0.38 -6.49 -19.18
CA VAL A 228 -0.27 -5.66 -20.20
C VAL A 228 0.77 -4.98 -21.09
N ASN A 229 1.80 -4.37 -20.51
CA ASN A 229 2.88 -3.72 -21.28
C ASN A 229 3.63 -4.72 -22.19
N ARG A 230 3.85 -5.95 -21.73
CA ARG A 230 4.49 -6.99 -22.56
C ARG A 230 3.59 -7.42 -23.73
N LEU A 231 2.31 -7.59 -23.49
CA LEU A 231 1.34 -7.91 -24.55
C LEU A 231 1.29 -6.79 -25.59
N LEU A 232 1.16 -5.53 -25.15
CA LEU A 232 1.17 -4.36 -26.02
C LEU A 232 2.44 -4.29 -26.88
N SER A 233 3.61 -4.48 -26.26
CA SER A 233 4.90 -4.39 -26.98
C SER A 233 5.10 -5.48 -28.03
N ARG A 234 4.37 -6.60 -27.92
CA ARG A 234 4.45 -7.75 -28.85
C ARG A 234 3.29 -7.79 -29.84
N GLY A 235 2.26 -6.96 -29.66
CA GLY A 235 1.02 -7.05 -30.40
C GLY A 235 0.27 -8.36 -30.16
N GLU A 236 0.38 -8.90 -28.95
CA GLU A 236 -0.23 -10.16 -28.53
C GLU A 236 -1.47 -9.87 -27.67
N THR A 237 -2.45 -10.77 -27.71
CA THR A 237 -3.72 -10.61 -27.01
C THR A 237 -3.99 -11.74 -26.04
N VAL A 238 -4.87 -11.51 -25.06
CA VAL A 238 -5.24 -12.51 -24.03
C VAL A 238 -6.75 -12.55 -23.83
N ALA A 239 -7.27 -13.75 -23.56
CA ALA A 239 -8.64 -13.97 -23.10
C ALA A 239 -8.65 -14.86 -21.84
N THR A 240 -9.68 -14.71 -21.01
CA THR A 240 -9.81 -15.45 -19.75
C THR A 240 -11.14 -16.17 -19.65
N ALA A 241 -11.11 -17.42 -19.17
CA ALA A 241 -12.27 -18.19 -18.75
C ALA A 241 -12.17 -18.49 -17.25
N GLU A 242 -13.03 -17.89 -16.47
CA GLU A 242 -12.97 -17.94 -15.01
C GLU A 242 -14.16 -18.69 -14.42
N SER A 243 -13.91 -19.54 -13.42
CA SER A 243 -14.94 -20.24 -12.64
C SER A 243 -14.91 -19.74 -11.18
N CYS A 244 -14.01 -20.28 -10.36
CA CYS A 244 -13.95 -19.97 -8.93
C CYS A 244 -13.50 -18.52 -8.62
N THR A 245 -12.82 -17.87 -9.52
CA THR A 245 -12.37 -16.47 -9.41
C THR A 245 -13.44 -15.44 -9.79
N GLY A 246 -14.54 -15.87 -10.44
CA GLY A 246 -15.72 -15.06 -10.69
C GLY A 246 -15.50 -13.81 -11.56
N GLY A 247 -14.44 -13.75 -12.36
CA GLY A 247 -14.08 -12.58 -13.18
C GLY A 247 -12.99 -11.70 -12.56
N LEU A 248 -12.37 -12.12 -11.44
CA LEU A 248 -11.38 -11.30 -10.74
C LEU A 248 -10.10 -11.07 -11.58
N VAL A 249 -9.64 -12.06 -12.36
CA VAL A 249 -8.48 -11.91 -13.22
C VAL A 249 -8.78 -10.94 -14.35
N SER A 250 -9.95 -11.08 -14.98
CA SER A 250 -10.44 -10.13 -15.99
C SER A 250 -10.51 -8.70 -15.40
N LYS A 251 -11.04 -8.55 -14.18
CA LYS A 251 -11.14 -7.27 -13.49
C LYS A 251 -9.76 -6.66 -13.24
N ARG A 252 -8.79 -7.41 -12.73
CA ARG A 252 -7.42 -6.93 -12.47
C ARG A 252 -6.71 -6.49 -13.76
N LEU A 253 -6.93 -7.18 -14.87
CA LEU A 253 -6.39 -6.76 -16.17
C LEU A 253 -7.08 -5.48 -16.66
N THR A 254 -8.41 -5.39 -16.53
CA THR A 254 -9.17 -4.22 -17.00
C THR A 254 -9.01 -2.96 -16.15
N ASP A 255 -8.35 -3.04 -14.99
CA ASP A 255 -7.94 -1.87 -14.22
C ASP A 255 -6.76 -1.12 -14.84
N ILE A 256 -6.05 -1.76 -15.78
CA ILE A 256 -4.85 -1.20 -16.40
C ILE A 256 -5.23 -0.36 -17.63
N ALA A 257 -4.77 0.88 -17.65
CA ALA A 257 -5.00 1.76 -18.79
C ALA A 257 -4.37 1.19 -20.08
N GLY A 258 -5.10 1.24 -21.20
CA GLY A 258 -4.66 0.73 -22.49
C GLY A 258 -4.88 -0.77 -22.70
N VAL A 259 -5.40 -1.50 -21.72
CA VAL A 259 -5.64 -2.95 -21.80
C VAL A 259 -6.61 -3.35 -22.92
N SER A 260 -7.50 -2.44 -23.35
CA SER A 260 -8.46 -2.70 -24.44
C SER A 260 -7.83 -3.10 -25.78
N GLU A 261 -6.55 -2.83 -25.97
CA GLU A 261 -5.82 -3.24 -27.15
C GLU A 261 -5.32 -4.69 -27.11
N VAL A 262 -5.31 -5.31 -25.94
CA VAL A 262 -4.73 -6.65 -25.71
C VAL A 262 -5.64 -7.62 -24.98
N PHE A 263 -6.75 -7.17 -24.40
CA PHE A 263 -7.70 -8.01 -23.68
C PHE A 263 -8.99 -8.19 -24.50
N GLU A 264 -9.13 -9.38 -25.13
CA GLU A 264 -10.21 -9.65 -26.08
C GLU A 264 -11.52 -10.08 -25.38
N MET A 265 -11.43 -10.96 -24.40
CA MET A 265 -12.61 -11.51 -23.73
C MET A 265 -12.32 -11.94 -22.30
N GLY A 266 -13.24 -11.64 -21.40
CA GLY A 266 -13.32 -12.21 -20.04
C GLY A 266 -14.65 -12.92 -19.84
N ALA A 267 -14.63 -14.26 -19.73
CA ALA A 267 -15.82 -15.08 -19.58
C ALA A 267 -15.92 -15.70 -18.19
N CYS A 268 -16.97 -15.40 -17.45
CA CYS A 268 -17.28 -16.09 -16.20
C CYS A 268 -18.07 -17.38 -16.47
N THR A 269 -17.35 -18.49 -16.72
CA THR A 269 -17.91 -19.80 -17.07
C THR A 269 -18.16 -20.64 -15.81
N TYR A 270 -19.09 -20.19 -14.94
CA TYR A 270 -19.26 -20.75 -13.61
C TYR A 270 -19.87 -22.18 -13.63
N SER A 271 -20.95 -22.40 -14.39
CA SER A 271 -21.58 -23.72 -14.51
C SER A 271 -20.98 -24.58 -15.60
N ASN A 272 -21.09 -25.92 -15.45
CA ASN A 272 -20.65 -26.88 -16.47
C ASN A 272 -21.32 -26.62 -17.83
N ARG A 273 -22.61 -26.35 -17.82
CA ARG A 273 -23.37 -26.02 -19.02
C ARG A 273 -22.77 -24.82 -19.77
N ILE A 274 -22.35 -23.79 -19.07
CA ILE A 274 -21.75 -22.58 -19.67
C ILE A 274 -20.32 -22.84 -20.11
N LYS A 275 -19.53 -23.66 -19.40
CA LYS A 275 -18.22 -24.11 -19.88
C LYS A 275 -18.34 -24.79 -21.25
N HIS A 276 -19.33 -25.69 -21.41
CA HIS A 276 -19.56 -26.34 -22.68
C HIS A 276 -20.09 -25.38 -23.75
N LEU A 277 -21.14 -24.63 -23.45
CA LEU A 277 -21.86 -23.81 -24.43
C LEU A 277 -21.01 -22.63 -24.97
N LEU A 278 -20.20 -22.00 -24.12
CA LEU A 278 -19.50 -20.77 -24.45
C LEU A 278 -18.08 -20.98 -24.96
N ILE A 279 -17.40 -21.97 -24.44
CA ILE A 279 -15.96 -22.23 -24.73
C ILE A 279 -15.68 -23.69 -25.09
N ASP A 280 -16.67 -24.44 -25.54
CA ASP A 280 -16.60 -25.79 -26.11
C ASP A 280 -15.92 -26.85 -25.20
N VAL A 281 -15.93 -26.69 -23.86
CA VAL A 281 -15.42 -27.74 -22.97
C VAL A 281 -16.29 -29.01 -23.15
N PRO A 282 -15.70 -30.17 -23.49
CA PRO A 282 -16.46 -31.40 -23.75
C PRO A 282 -17.27 -31.88 -22.53
N ASN A 283 -18.53 -32.28 -22.74
CA ASN A 283 -19.38 -32.74 -21.64
C ASN A 283 -18.87 -34.07 -21.03
N ASP A 284 -18.38 -34.97 -21.84
CA ASP A 284 -17.75 -36.24 -21.41
C ASP A 284 -16.54 -35.94 -20.48
N MET A 285 -15.72 -34.95 -20.80
CA MET A 285 -14.62 -34.51 -19.94
C MET A 285 -15.13 -33.96 -18.58
N LEU A 286 -16.21 -33.18 -18.61
CA LEU A 286 -16.84 -32.64 -17.38
C LEU A 286 -17.44 -33.77 -16.52
N ASP A 287 -18.00 -34.79 -17.14
CA ASP A 287 -18.61 -35.93 -16.44
C ASP A 287 -17.53 -36.89 -15.87
N GLU A 288 -16.44 -37.13 -16.62
CA GLU A 288 -15.36 -38.05 -16.22
C GLU A 288 -14.43 -37.46 -15.16
N TYR A 289 -13.95 -36.22 -15.37
CA TYR A 289 -12.93 -35.57 -14.48
C TYR A 289 -13.52 -34.56 -13.48
N GLY A 290 -14.76 -34.18 -13.71
CA GLY A 290 -15.41 -33.09 -12.96
C GLY A 290 -14.88 -31.69 -13.31
N ALA A 291 -15.64 -30.67 -12.98
CA ALA A 291 -15.32 -29.28 -13.32
C ALA A 291 -13.95 -28.81 -12.79
N VAL A 292 -13.52 -29.34 -11.64
CA VAL A 292 -12.25 -28.98 -11.00
C VAL A 292 -11.23 -30.08 -11.29
N SER A 293 -10.51 -29.92 -12.39
CA SER A 293 -9.49 -30.87 -12.84
C SER A 293 -8.50 -30.18 -13.78
N GLU A 294 -7.35 -30.81 -13.97
CA GLU A 294 -6.31 -30.37 -14.90
C GLU A 294 -6.84 -30.33 -16.34
N GLN A 295 -7.57 -31.38 -16.72
CA GLN A 295 -8.15 -31.54 -18.05
C GLN A 295 -9.12 -30.40 -18.37
N VAL A 296 -10.01 -30.08 -17.43
CA VAL A 296 -10.99 -29.02 -17.62
C VAL A 296 -10.32 -27.63 -17.63
N ALA A 297 -9.32 -27.38 -16.78
CA ALA A 297 -8.58 -26.12 -16.83
C ALA A 297 -7.86 -25.93 -18.17
N LYS A 298 -7.27 -27.01 -18.71
CA LYS A 298 -6.67 -27.03 -20.04
C LYS A 298 -7.70 -26.71 -21.12
N ALA A 299 -8.81 -27.43 -21.15
CA ALA A 299 -9.87 -27.23 -22.14
C ALA A 299 -10.50 -25.83 -22.04
N MET A 300 -10.63 -25.26 -20.84
CA MET A 300 -11.10 -23.87 -20.64
C MET A 300 -10.13 -22.85 -21.24
N ALA A 301 -8.82 -23.03 -21.05
CA ALA A 301 -7.81 -22.14 -21.64
C ALA A 301 -7.83 -22.20 -23.17
N GLU A 302 -7.83 -23.40 -23.74
CA GLU A 302 -7.87 -23.62 -25.19
C GLU A 302 -9.19 -23.09 -25.80
N GLY A 303 -10.31 -23.39 -25.14
CA GLY A 303 -11.63 -22.96 -25.59
C GLY A 303 -11.78 -21.43 -25.63
N VAL A 304 -11.37 -20.73 -24.54
CA VAL A 304 -11.46 -19.26 -24.51
C VAL A 304 -10.52 -18.61 -25.52
N CYS A 305 -9.31 -19.14 -25.70
CA CYS A 305 -8.36 -18.68 -26.70
C CYS A 305 -8.96 -18.75 -28.11
N LYS A 306 -9.52 -19.91 -28.46
CA LYS A 306 -10.18 -20.15 -29.75
C LYS A 306 -11.41 -19.26 -29.95
N THR A 307 -12.26 -19.15 -28.93
CA THR A 307 -13.50 -18.36 -29.03
C THR A 307 -13.23 -16.87 -29.20
N ALA A 308 -12.23 -16.34 -28.50
CA ALA A 308 -11.82 -14.95 -28.59
C ALA A 308 -10.93 -14.65 -29.81
N GLY A 309 -10.28 -15.67 -30.39
CA GLY A 309 -9.24 -15.46 -31.41
C GLY A 309 -7.98 -14.80 -30.84
N SER A 310 -7.74 -14.95 -29.53
CA SER A 310 -6.60 -14.32 -28.85
C SER A 310 -5.32 -15.13 -28.99
N THR A 311 -4.17 -14.49 -28.77
CA THR A 311 -2.86 -15.15 -28.75
C THR A 311 -2.75 -16.11 -27.55
N TYR A 312 -3.20 -15.66 -26.39
CA TYR A 312 -3.19 -16.45 -25.14
C TYR A 312 -4.59 -16.65 -24.61
N GLY A 313 -4.81 -17.83 -24.02
CA GLY A 313 -6.03 -18.15 -23.27
C GLY A 313 -5.70 -18.61 -21.86
N ILE A 314 -6.43 -18.10 -20.88
CA ILE A 314 -6.31 -18.46 -19.47
C ILE A 314 -7.60 -19.15 -19.03
N GLY A 315 -7.51 -20.40 -18.50
CA GLY A 315 -8.63 -21.14 -17.93
C GLY A 315 -8.43 -21.37 -16.44
N ILE A 316 -9.39 -20.96 -15.60
CA ILE A 316 -9.27 -21.10 -14.14
C ILE A 316 -10.48 -21.84 -13.60
N THR A 317 -10.24 -22.95 -12.92
CA THR A 317 -11.26 -23.72 -12.22
C THR A 317 -10.76 -24.15 -10.84
N GLY A 318 -11.66 -24.22 -9.85
CA GLY A 318 -11.26 -24.54 -8.49
C GLY A 318 -12.42 -24.56 -7.51
N ILE A 319 -12.13 -24.86 -6.26
CA ILE A 319 -13.06 -24.88 -5.13
C ILE A 319 -12.68 -23.73 -4.19
N ALA A 320 -13.38 -22.60 -4.31
CA ALA A 320 -13.10 -21.40 -3.51
C ALA A 320 -13.54 -21.55 -2.03
N GLY A 321 -14.51 -22.43 -1.74
CA GLY A 321 -15.07 -22.57 -0.41
C GLY A 321 -16.22 -21.56 -0.12
N PRO A 322 -16.74 -21.51 1.12
CA PRO A 322 -16.33 -22.31 2.30
C PRO A 322 -16.71 -23.79 2.25
N GLY A 323 -17.64 -24.20 1.37
CA GLY A 323 -18.08 -25.57 1.17
C GLY A 323 -17.65 -26.16 -0.18
N GLY A 324 -18.11 -27.40 -0.47
CA GLY A 324 -17.91 -28.06 -1.77
C GLY A 324 -16.57 -28.81 -1.92
N GLY A 325 -15.73 -28.83 -0.90
CA GLY A 325 -14.50 -29.63 -0.89
C GLY A 325 -14.74 -31.08 -0.48
N THR A 326 -13.88 -31.99 -0.98
CA THR A 326 -13.74 -33.39 -0.58
C THR A 326 -12.31 -33.69 -0.15
N GLU A 327 -12.02 -34.88 0.38
CA GLU A 327 -10.63 -35.26 0.70
C GLU A 327 -9.73 -35.27 -0.54
N GLU A 328 -10.25 -35.67 -1.70
CA GLU A 328 -9.52 -35.71 -2.96
C GLU A 328 -9.41 -34.31 -3.60
N LYS A 329 -10.44 -33.48 -3.44
CA LYS A 329 -10.52 -32.12 -3.99
C LYS A 329 -10.86 -31.12 -2.86
N PRO A 330 -9.88 -30.73 -2.03
CA PRO A 330 -10.13 -29.86 -0.89
C PRO A 330 -10.48 -28.43 -1.30
N VAL A 331 -11.12 -27.70 -0.40
CA VAL A 331 -11.29 -26.24 -0.54
C VAL A 331 -9.91 -25.60 -0.72
N GLY A 332 -9.82 -24.62 -1.62
CA GLY A 332 -8.56 -23.97 -2.02
C GLY A 332 -7.80 -24.68 -3.14
N LEU A 333 -8.28 -25.83 -3.63
CA LEU A 333 -7.72 -26.44 -4.84
C LEU A 333 -8.11 -25.62 -6.07
N VAL A 334 -7.11 -25.19 -6.82
CA VAL A 334 -7.28 -24.42 -8.07
C VAL A 334 -6.38 -24.99 -9.15
N TYR A 335 -6.90 -25.11 -10.37
CA TYR A 335 -6.14 -25.38 -11.57
C TYR A 335 -6.17 -24.14 -12.48
N ILE A 336 -5.00 -23.74 -12.98
CA ILE A 336 -4.83 -22.64 -13.93
C ILE A 336 -4.22 -23.21 -15.20
N GLY A 337 -4.97 -23.18 -16.29
CA GLY A 337 -4.49 -23.46 -17.63
C GLY A 337 -4.05 -22.18 -18.33
N LEU A 338 -2.94 -22.24 -19.05
CA LEU A 338 -2.46 -21.18 -19.95
C LEU A 338 -2.14 -21.82 -21.30
N THR A 339 -2.67 -21.29 -22.39
CA THR A 339 -2.33 -21.70 -23.75
C THR A 339 -1.77 -20.54 -24.56
N ASP A 340 -0.84 -20.84 -25.48
CA ASP A 340 -0.38 -19.93 -26.55
C ASP A 340 -1.00 -20.27 -27.92
N GLY A 341 -2.10 -21.04 -27.91
CA GLY A 341 -2.75 -21.55 -29.13
C GLY A 341 -2.10 -22.81 -29.71
N THR A 342 -0.88 -23.16 -29.33
CA THR A 342 -0.16 -24.36 -29.77
C THR A 342 0.13 -25.33 -28.64
N LYS A 343 0.53 -24.81 -27.50
CA LYS A 343 0.87 -25.57 -26.30
C LYS A 343 0.07 -25.05 -25.12
N THR A 344 -0.33 -25.96 -24.24
CA THR A 344 -1.04 -25.62 -23.01
C THR A 344 -0.31 -26.15 -21.80
N TRP A 345 -0.10 -25.28 -20.82
CA TRP A 345 0.45 -25.57 -19.51
C TRP A 345 -0.66 -25.52 -18.47
N VAL A 346 -0.60 -26.40 -17.50
CA VAL A 346 -1.52 -26.36 -16.35
C VAL A 346 -0.74 -26.34 -15.06
N LYS A 347 -1.11 -25.43 -14.15
CA LYS A 347 -0.56 -25.34 -12.80
C LYS A 347 -1.64 -25.69 -11.79
N LYS A 348 -1.35 -26.66 -10.93
CA LYS A 348 -2.17 -26.99 -9.77
C LYS A 348 -1.72 -26.14 -8.58
N LEU A 349 -2.65 -25.46 -7.94
CA LEU A 349 -2.44 -24.71 -6.70
C LEU A 349 -3.32 -25.33 -5.60
N GLY A 350 -2.85 -25.26 -4.35
CA GLY A 350 -3.56 -25.86 -3.22
C GLY A 350 -3.12 -27.32 -2.95
N GLY A 351 -3.21 -27.72 -1.73
CA GLY A 351 -2.77 -29.00 -1.18
C GLY A 351 -2.70 -28.91 0.35
N THR A 352 -2.00 -29.82 1.00
CA THR A 352 -1.88 -29.97 2.46
C THR A 352 -1.54 -28.68 3.23
N ASN A 353 -0.95 -27.66 2.58
CA ASN A 353 -0.57 -26.39 3.18
C ASN A 353 -1.73 -25.39 3.35
N MET A 354 -2.87 -25.60 2.67
CA MET A 354 -4.03 -24.70 2.81
C MET A 354 -4.71 -24.79 4.17
N LYS A 355 -4.79 -25.99 4.75
CA LYS A 355 -5.31 -26.16 6.12
C LYS A 355 -4.45 -25.44 7.17
N GLU A 356 -3.15 -25.35 6.92
CA GLU A 356 -2.21 -24.64 7.80
C GLU A 356 -2.29 -23.12 7.61
N LEU A 357 -2.49 -22.66 6.37
CA LEU A 357 -2.73 -21.25 6.05
C LEU A 357 -4.08 -20.79 6.62
N GLU A 358 -5.14 -21.59 6.47
CA GLU A 358 -6.47 -21.32 7.02
C GLU A 358 -6.43 -21.23 8.56
N LYS A 359 -5.71 -22.13 9.24
CA LYS A 359 -5.46 -22.04 10.67
C LYS A 359 -4.69 -20.79 11.07
N LYS A 360 -3.68 -20.37 10.29
CA LYS A 360 -2.91 -19.16 10.55
C LYS A 360 -3.76 -17.90 10.35
N LEU A 361 -4.55 -17.84 9.28
CA LEU A 361 -5.48 -16.74 9.03
C LEU A 361 -6.57 -16.66 10.10
N GLN A 362 -7.17 -17.79 10.48
CA GLN A 362 -8.16 -17.84 11.55
C GLN A 362 -7.56 -17.35 12.88
N ALA A 363 -6.37 -17.81 13.23
CA ALA A 363 -5.67 -17.38 14.44
C ALA A 363 -5.29 -15.88 14.43
N GLN A 364 -4.98 -15.30 13.26
CA GLN A 364 -4.76 -13.86 13.12
C GLN A 364 -6.06 -13.07 13.21
N MET A 365 -7.14 -13.56 12.59
CA MET A 365 -8.48 -12.95 12.69
C MET A 365 -8.97 -12.97 14.15
N ASP A 366 -8.83 -14.09 14.85
CA ASP A 366 -9.24 -14.22 16.25
C ASP A 366 -8.47 -13.24 17.15
N LYS A 367 -7.16 -13.09 16.96
CA LYS A 367 -6.34 -12.09 17.66
C LYS A 367 -6.78 -10.66 17.36
N THR A 368 -7.12 -10.35 16.12
CA THR A 368 -7.61 -9.02 15.72
C THR A 368 -8.97 -8.74 16.35
N ILE A 369 -9.87 -9.73 16.36
CA ILE A 369 -11.20 -9.63 17.00
C ILE A 369 -11.06 -9.46 18.52
N GLU A 370 -10.12 -10.17 19.17
CA GLU A 370 -9.86 -10.01 20.60
C GLU A 370 -9.28 -8.64 20.93
N ALA A 371 -8.34 -8.13 20.13
CA ALA A 371 -7.80 -6.78 20.28
C ALA A 371 -8.90 -5.71 20.11
N LEU A 372 -9.76 -5.84 19.10
CA LEU A 372 -10.91 -4.96 18.93
C LEU A 372 -11.91 -5.03 20.09
N LYS A 373 -12.21 -6.22 20.58
CA LYS A 373 -13.08 -6.39 21.78
C LYS A 373 -12.48 -5.72 23.00
N TYR A 374 -11.16 -5.83 23.19
CA TYR A 374 -10.45 -5.16 24.28
C TYR A 374 -10.52 -3.63 24.15
N GLU A 375 -10.26 -3.08 22.97
CA GLU A 375 -10.38 -1.63 22.70
C GLU A 375 -11.81 -1.12 22.89
N PHE A 376 -12.82 -1.84 22.40
CA PHE A 376 -14.23 -1.49 22.63
C PHE A 376 -14.64 -1.59 24.11
N SER A 377 -14.09 -2.51 24.88
CA SER A 377 -14.35 -2.60 26.32
C SER A 377 -13.77 -1.41 27.11
N THR A 378 -12.57 -0.95 26.73
CA THR A 378 -11.93 0.23 27.32
C THR A 378 -12.66 1.55 27.00
N ILE A 379 -13.23 1.67 25.80
CA ILE A 379 -14.09 2.81 25.42
C ILE A 379 -15.40 2.80 26.23
N ARG A 380 -15.99 1.63 26.49
CA ARG A 380 -17.21 1.49 27.30
C ARG A 380 -16.96 1.83 28.78
N ALA A 381 -15.86 1.37 29.34
CA ALA A 381 -15.44 1.69 30.71
C ALA A 381 -15.17 3.20 30.89
N GLY A 382 -14.62 3.88 29.87
CA GLY A 382 -14.41 5.32 29.89
C GLY A 382 -15.71 6.15 29.88
N ARG A 383 -16.80 5.65 29.28
CA ARG A 383 -18.13 6.28 29.33
C ARG A 383 -18.86 6.06 30.65
N GLU A 384 -18.69 4.94 31.30
CA GLU A 384 -19.27 4.67 32.63
C GLU A 384 -18.62 5.49 33.73
N MET A 385 -17.31 5.73 33.67
CA MET A 385 -16.62 6.63 34.62
C MET A 385 -16.98 8.11 34.46
N GLN A 386 -17.41 8.57 33.28
CA GLN A 386 -17.90 9.94 33.08
C GLN A 386 -19.31 10.15 33.64
N ASN A 387 -20.12 9.12 33.76
CA ASN A 387 -21.49 9.22 34.30
C ASN A 387 -21.56 9.12 35.84
N GLU A 388 -20.53 8.62 36.52
CA GLU A 388 -20.49 8.56 38.00
C GLU A 388 -19.93 9.84 38.64
N THR A 389 -19.36 10.77 37.86
CA THR A 389 -18.82 12.03 38.40
C THR A 389 -19.83 13.19 38.32
N THR A 390 -21.10 12.91 37.99
CA THR A 390 -22.16 13.93 37.87
C THR A 390 -23.38 13.58 38.74
N MET A 391 -23.17 13.14 40.00
CA MET A 391 -24.18 13.17 41.05
C MET A 391 -23.64 13.91 42.27
#